data_9b9482dc48fe6fdd8d6b181c26191adc
#
_entry.id   9b9482dc48fe6fdd8d6b181c26191adc
#
_cell.length_a   1.000
_cell.length_b   1.000
_cell.length_c   1.000
_cell.angle_alpha   90.00
_cell.angle_beta   90.00
_cell.angle_gamma   90.00
#
_symmetry.space_group_name_H-M   'P 1'
#
loop_
_entity.id
_entity.type
_entity.pdbx_description
1 polymer ?
#
loop_
_entity_poly.entity_id
_entity_poly.type
_entity_poly.pdbx_seq_one_letter_code
_entity_poly.pdbx_strand_id
1 'polypeptide(L)'
;MKVIIVGCTHAGTITATQILQNHPETEVAIYERNDNVSFLSCGIAVYLSGDVGDPDAMFYSSPEQLAAMGATVHMQHNVTDIDPKTKTVTVTDLVTGETKTDHYDKLVDTTGSWPVIPPIEGVDGPHVYLCKNYHHAKELFNVAKDAQRIVVIGGGYIGVELVEAYTRQNKNVTLIDGSPRMLHKYFDREYTERIQQEFVDHGANFAFDQRVTGFENHENGVTVKTDKGNYE
;
A
#
# COMPACT_ATOMS: atom_id res chain seq x y z
N MET A 1 -10.53 23.63 21.18
CA MET A 1 -9.30 23.47 20.36
C MET A 1 -9.66 22.61 19.17
N LYS A 2 -9.25 23.03 17.96
CA LYS A 2 -9.50 22.28 16.73
C LYS A 2 -8.24 21.54 16.29
N VAL A 3 -8.34 20.24 16.11
CA VAL A 3 -7.27 19.40 15.56
C VAL A 3 -7.68 18.90 14.18
N ILE A 4 -6.84 19.16 13.18
CA ILE A 4 -6.99 18.56 11.85
C ILE A 4 -6.04 17.38 11.73
N ILE A 5 -6.56 16.23 11.27
CA ILE A 5 -5.80 15.03 10.95
C ILE A 5 -5.86 14.82 9.44
N VAL A 6 -4.70 14.73 8.80
CA VAL A 6 -4.59 14.50 7.36
C VAL A 6 -4.18 13.05 7.10
N GLY A 7 -5.09 12.28 6.49
CA GLY A 7 -4.96 10.84 6.29
C GLY A 7 -5.52 10.02 7.45
N CYS A 8 -6.23 8.94 7.14
CA CYS A 8 -6.94 8.12 8.13
C CYS A 8 -6.80 6.61 7.89
N THR A 9 -5.59 6.15 7.57
CA THR A 9 -5.27 4.73 7.65
C THR A 9 -4.89 4.35 9.10
N HIS A 10 -3.70 3.87 9.39
CA HIS A 10 -3.35 3.45 10.76
C HIS A 10 -3.13 4.63 11.71
N ALA A 11 -2.16 5.47 11.40
CA ALA A 11 -1.73 6.54 12.31
C ALA A 11 -2.86 7.56 12.55
N GLY A 12 -3.59 7.93 11.49
CA GLY A 12 -4.70 8.87 11.61
C GLY A 12 -5.87 8.32 12.42
N THR A 13 -6.28 7.08 12.15
CA THR A 13 -7.37 6.41 12.88
C THR A 13 -7.04 6.29 14.37
N ILE A 14 -5.84 5.81 14.71
CA ILE A 14 -5.41 5.68 16.11
C ILE A 14 -5.31 7.05 16.79
N THR A 15 -4.73 8.04 16.09
CA THR A 15 -4.63 9.40 16.63
C THR A 15 -6.01 10.00 16.92
N ALA A 16 -6.95 9.90 15.97
CA ALA A 16 -8.33 10.38 16.15
C ALA A 16 -8.98 9.71 17.36
N THR A 17 -8.91 8.39 17.44
CA THR A 17 -9.47 7.60 18.54
C THR A 17 -8.89 8.03 19.89
N GLN A 18 -7.56 8.17 19.99
CA GLN A 18 -6.91 8.56 21.24
C GLN A 18 -7.26 10.00 21.66
N ILE A 19 -7.35 10.95 20.71
CA ILE A 19 -7.75 12.32 21.03
C ILE A 19 -9.19 12.34 21.55
N LEU A 20 -10.12 11.69 20.85
CA LEU A 20 -11.55 11.71 21.19
C LEU A 20 -11.82 10.99 22.52
N GLN A 21 -11.09 9.92 22.84
CA GLN A 21 -11.22 9.21 24.11
C GLN A 21 -10.68 9.99 25.30
N ASN A 22 -9.54 10.68 25.14
CA ASN A 22 -8.87 11.34 26.26
C ASN A 22 -9.18 12.84 26.35
N HIS A 23 -9.68 13.46 25.28
CA HIS A 23 -9.97 14.88 25.15
C HIS A 23 -11.28 15.09 24.38
N PRO A 24 -12.43 14.66 24.94
CA PRO A 24 -13.73 14.71 24.24
C PRO A 24 -14.21 16.13 23.91
N GLU A 25 -13.65 17.15 24.55
CA GLU A 25 -13.90 18.56 24.26
C GLU A 25 -13.18 19.08 23.00
N THR A 26 -12.31 18.27 22.40
CA THR A 26 -11.53 18.67 21.23
C THR A 26 -12.34 18.46 19.95
N GLU A 27 -12.46 19.52 19.15
CA GLU A 27 -12.99 19.41 17.78
C GLU A 27 -11.96 18.68 16.91
N VAL A 28 -12.31 17.50 16.38
CA VAL A 28 -11.45 16.70 15.50
C VAL A 28 -12.06 16.67 14.10
N ALA A 29 -11.33 17.20 13.12
CA ALA A 29 -11.65 17.08 11.70
C ALA A 29 -10.63 16.18 11.01
N ILE A 30 -11.12 15.20 10.25
CA ILE A 30 -10.30 14.23 9.52
C ILE A 30 -10.50 14.46 8.03
N TYR A 31 -9.42 14.62 7.28
CA TYR A 31 -9.43 14.67 5.82
C TYR A 31 -8.74 13.43 5.26
N GLU A 32 -9.53 12.55 4.64
CA GLU A 32 -9.04 11.33 4.01
C GLU A 32 -9.29 11.39 2.49
N ARG A 33 -8.22 11.23 1.71
CA ARG A 33 -8.31 11.26 0.24
C ARG A 33 -8.94 10.03 -0.38
N ASN A 34 -8.87 8.89 0.32
CA ASN A 34 -9.46 7.63 -0.12
C ASN A 34 -10.96 7.57 0.25
N ASP A 35 -11.63 6.56 -0.26
CA ASP A 35 -13.01 6.20 0.04
C ASP A 35 -13.13 5.26 1.25
N ASN A 36 -12.05 5.01 1.95
CA ASN A 36 -11.98 4.13 3.10
C ASN A 36 -11.00 4.63 4.16
N VAL A 37 -11.18 4.20 5.41
CA VAL A 37 -10.30 4.46 6.56
C VAL A 37 -9.81 3.15 7.15
N SER A 38 -8.81 3.19 8.00
CA SER A 38 -8.34 2.07 8.84
C SER A 38 -7.87 0.81 8.09
N PHE A 39 -7.66 0.86 6.78
CA PHE A 39 -7.24 -0.30 6.01
C PHE A 39 -5.90 -0.87 6.49
N LEU A 40 -5.87 -2.18 6.80
CA LEU A 40 -4.69 -2.93 7.21
C LEU A 40 -3.83 -3.29 6.00
N SER A 41 -3.03 -2.35 5.51
CA SER A 41 -2.15 -2.59 4.35
C SER A 41 -1.10 -3.68 4.60
N CYS A 42 -0.73 -3.94 5.85
CA CYS A 42 0.12 -5.07 6.24
C CYS A 42 -0.59 -6.43 6.10
N GLY A 43 -1.91 -6.47 5.98
CA GLY A 43 -2.70 -7.68 5.76
C GLY A 43 -2.88 -8.06 4.30
N ILE A 44 -2.36 -7.28 3.33
CA ILE A 44 -2.58 -7.54 1.90
C ILE A 44 -2.08 -8.93 1.51
N ALA A 45 -0.89 -9.33 1.93
CA ALA A 45 -0.35 -10.65 1.60
C ALA A 45 -1.19 -11.79 2.20
N VAL A 46 -1.70 -11.61 3.43
CA VAL A 46 -2.60 -12.57 4.10
C VAL A 46 -3.95 -12.68 3.37
N TYR A 47 -4.46 -11.57 2.84
CA TYR A 47 -5.65 -11.58 1.98
C TYR A 47 -5.37 -12.28 0.64
N LEU A 48 -4.23 -11.97 0.02
CA LEU A 48 -3.84 -12.57 -1.26
C LEU A 48 -3.52 -14.05 -1.13
N SER A 49 -3.04 -14.54 0.03
CA SER A 49 -2.84 -15.99 0.26
C SER A 49 -4.15 -16.78 0.36
N GLY A 50 -5.27 -16.09 0.57
CA GLY A 50 -6.59 -16.71 0.80
C GLY A 50 -6.87 -17.08 2.25
N ASP A 51 -5.97 -16.74 3.19
CA ASP A 51 -6.18 -16.98 4.63
C ASP A 51 -7.25 -16.04 5.21
N VAL A 52 -7.48 -14.90 4.58
CA VAL A 52 -8.61 -13.98 4.86
C VAL A 52 -9.56 -14.02 3.66
N GLY A 53 -10.74 -14.54 3.85
CA GLY A 53 -11.73 -14.69 2.78
C GLY A 53 -12.50 -13.42 2.45
N ASP A 54 -12.67 -12.52 3.42
CA ASP A 54 -13.40 -11.28 3.29
C ASP A 54 -12.46 -10.07 3.38
N PRO A 55 -12.31 -9.28 2.30
CA PRO A 55 -11.47 -8.09 2.33
C PRO A 55 -11.94 -7.03 3.35
N ASP A 56 -13.22 -7.04 3.73
CA ASP A 56 -13.76 -6.10 4.71
C ASP A 56 -13.25 -6.41 6.14
N ALA A 57 -12.78 -7.63 6.39
CA ALA A 57 -12.09 -7.98 7.65
C ALA A 57 -10.74 -7.25 7.84
N MET A 58 -10.23 -6.60 6.78
CA MET A 58 -9.01 -5.79 6.86
C MET A 58 -9.25 -4.33 7.31
N PHE A 59 -10.47 -4.01 7.74
CA PHE A 59 -10.80 -2.71 8.34
C PHE A 59 -11.12 -2.87 9.81
N TYR A 60 -10.53 -2.06 10.67
CA TYR A 60 -10.77 -2.10 12.11
C TYR A 60 -11.53 -0.88 12.65
N SER A 61 -11.91 0.04 11.78
CA SER A 61 -12.77 1.19 12.04
C SER A 61 -13.49 1.62 10.77
N SER A 62 -14.50 2.48 10.92
CA SER A 62 -15.23 3.09 9.80
C SER A 62 -15.41 4.60 10.01
N PRO A 63 -15.74 5.36 8.94
CA PRO A 63 -16.08 6.78 9.07
C PRO A 63 -17.21 7.02 10.07
N GLU A 64 -18.23 6.14 10.10
CA GLU A 64 -19.38 6.22 11.00
C GLU A 64 -18.97 5.99 12.46
N GLN A 65 -18.07 5.06 12.72
CA GLN A 65 -17.55 4.81 14.06
C GLN A 65 -16.75 6.01 14.58
N LEU A 66 -15.89 6.60 13.75
CA LEU A 66 -15.15 7.81 14.11
C LEU A 66 -16.09 9.00 14.33
N ALA A 67 -17.12 9.14 13.49
CA ALA A 67 -18.14 10.18 13.66
C ALA A 67 -18.95 9.99 14.94
N ALA A 68 -19.30 8.74 15.30
CA ALA A 68 -19.99 8.43 16.54
C ALA A 68 -19.15 8.75 17.79
N MET A 69 -17.82 8.76 17.68
CA MET A 69 -16.90 9.21 18.72
C MET A 69 -16.76 10.75 18.80
N GLY A 70 -17.29 11.49 17.82
CA GLY A 70 -17.26 12.94 17.78
C GLY A 70 -16.34 13.56 16.72
N ALA A 71 -15.76 12.78 15.82
CA ALA A 71 -14.99 13.33 14.68
C ALA A 71 -15.91 13.85 13.56
N THR A 72 -15.48 14.90 12.88
CA THR A 72 -15.99 15.25 11.57
C THR A 72 -15.11 14.59 10.50
N VAL A 73 -15.64 13.61 9.77
CA VAL A 73 -14.87 12.83 8.81
C VAL A 73 -15.21 13.25 7.39
N HIS A 74 -14.22 13.76 6.66
CA HIS A 74 -14.32 14.16 5.26
C HIS A 74 -13.62 13.11 4.39
N MET A 75 -14.41 12.20 3.82
CA MET A 75 -13.93 11.18 2.89
C MET A 75 -13.74 11.75 1.49
N GLN A 76 -12.79 11.22 0.73
CA GLN A 76 -12.45 11.69 -0.63
C GLN A 76 -12.10 13.19 -0.68
N HIS A 77 -11.47 13.68 0.38
CA HIS A 77 -11.01 15.05 0.50
C HIS A 77 -9.48 15.09 0.58
N ASN A 78 -8.85 15.66 -0.43
CA ASN A 78 -7.40 15.74 -0.54
C ASN A 78 -6.88 17.08 0.00
N VAL A 79 -6.05 17.04 1.02
CA VAL A 79 -5.30 18.22 1.47
C VAL A 79 -4.16 18.47 0.49
N THR A 80 -4.21 19.58 -0.21
CA THR A 80 -3.28 19.94 -1.28
C THR A 80 -2.20 20.92 -0.84
N ASP A 81 -2.45 21.66 0.24
CA ASP A 81 -1.48 22.60 0.81
C ASP A 81 -1.68 22.76 2.32
N ILE A 82 -0.59 23.05 3.02
CA ILE A 82 -0.56 23.32 4.46
C ILE A 82 0.26 24.60 4.70
N ASP A 83 -0.37 25.64 5.23
CA ASP A 83 0.33 26.84 5.68
C ASP A 83 0.47 26.84 7.22
N PRO A 84 1.64 26.54 7.76
CA PRO A 84 1.87 26.50 9.20
C PRO A 84 1.91 27.90 9.84
N LYS A 85 2.06 28.98 9.06
CA LYS A 85 2.09 30.35 9.59
C LYS A 85 0.68 30.85 9.89
N THR A 86 -0.25 30.65 8.96
CA THR A 86 -1.66 30.99 9.12
C THR A 86 -2.47 29.89 9.78
N LYS A 87 -1.86 28.70 9.98
CA LYS A 87 -2.50 27.49 10.49
C LYS A 87 -3.74 27.12 9.68
N THR A 88 -3.55 27.00 8.38
CA THR A 88 -4.60 26.62 7.44
C THR A 88 -4.21 25.43 6.60
N VAL A 89 -5.20 24.68 6.17
CA VAL A 89 -5.07 23.66 5.12
C VAL A 89 -5.96 24.04 3.94
N THR A 90 -5.48 23.78 2.73
CA THR A 90 -6.29 23.84 1.51
C THR A 90 -6.74 22.43 1.17
N VAL A 91 -8.03 22.24 1.00
CA VAL A 91 -8.65 20.91 0.82
C VAL A 91 -9.48 20.91 -0.45
N THR A 92 -9.29 19.93 -1.30
CA THR A 92 -10.10 19.69 -2.49
C THR A 92 -10.99 18.47 -2.28
N ASP A 93 -12.30 18.62 -2.43
CA ASP A 93 -13.26 17.54 -2.55
C ASP A 93 -13.04 16.84 -3.90
N LEU A 94 -12.67 15.56 -3.89
CA LEU A 94 -12.35 14.80 -5.09
C LEU A 94 -13.60 14.36 -5.87
N VAL A 95 -14.79 14.47 -5.28
CA VAL A 95 -16.06 14.15 -5.94
C VAL A 95 -16.59 15.36 -6.71
N THR A 96 -16.57 16.54 -6.08
CA THR A 96 -17.13 17.78 -6.68
C THR A 96 -16.09 18.64 -7.37
N GLY A 97 -14.82 18.49 -7.02
CA GLY A 97 -13.70 19.36 -7.46
C GLY A 97 -13.65 20.69 -6.70
N GLU A 98 -14.53 20.92 -5.74
CA GLU A 98 -14.53 22.15 -4.96
C GLU A 98 -13.33 22.23 -4.02
N THR A 99 -12.73 23.41 -3.90
CA THR A 99 -11.60 23.66 -3.01
C THR A 99 -12.00 24.66 -1.93
N LYS A 100 -11.65 24.33 -0.69
CA LYS A 100 -11.89 25.17 0.49
C LYS A 100 -10.65 25.28 1.37
N THR A 101 -10.62 26.30 2.22
CA THR A 101 -9.61 26.45 3.27
C THR A 101 -10.24 26.17 4.62
N ASP A 102 -9.53 25.42 5.48
CA ASP A 102 -9.92 25.18 6.87
C ASP A 102 -8.79 25.57 7.83
N HIS A 103 -9.14 25.99 9.03
CA HIS A 103 -8.22 26.44 10.07
C HIS A 103 -8.05 25.38 11.15
N TYR A 104 -6.85 25.31 11.74
CA TYR A 104 -6.54 24.41 12.85
C TYR A 104 -5.77 25.11 13.99
N ASP A 105 -5.93 24.61 15.19
CA ASP A 105 -5.03 24.92 16.31
C ASP A 105 -3.81 24.00 16.30
N LYS A 106 -4.03 22.72 16.02
CA LYS A 106 -3.02 21.67 15.86
C LYS A 106 -3.29 20.87 14.59
N LEU A 107 -2.22 20.44 13.93
CA LEU A 107 -2.27 19.58 12.74
C LEU A 107 -1.50 18.29 13.02
N VAL A 108 -2.07 17.19 12.57
CA VAL A 108 -1.42 15.87 12.58
C VAL A 108 -1.32 15.38 11.13
N ASP A 109 -0.10 15.29 10.63
CA ASP A 109 0.17 14.73 9.31
C ASP A 109 0.38 13.22 9.42
N THR A 110 -0.56 12.48 8.87
CA THR A 110 -0.55 11.00 8.79
C THR A 110 -0.80 10.53 7.37
N THR A 111 -0.32 11.28 6.38
CA THR A 111 -0.49 11.02 4.95
C THR A 111 0.20 9.75 4.46
N GLY A 112 1.10 9.19 5.27
CA GLY A 112 1.75 7.92 5.01
C GLY A 112 2.78 7.96 3.88
N SER A 113 2.78 6.95 3.04
CA SER A 113 3.72 6.81 1.93
C SER A 113 3.04 6.28 0.67
N TRP A 114 3.65 6.56 -0.47
CA TRP A 114 3.23 6.02 -1.76
C TRP A 114 4.38 5.24 -2.40
N PRO A 115 4.11 4.18 -3.18
CA PRO A 115 5.15 3.50 -3.93
C PRO A 115 5.88 4.46 -4.88
N VAL A 116 7.19 4.41 -4.90
CA VAL A 116 7.98 5.11 -5.91
C VAL A 116 7.85 4.34 -7.21
N ILE A 117 7.24 4.97 -8.21
CA ILE A 117 7.15 4.41 -9.56
C ILE A 117 8.35 4.94 -10.35
N PRO A 118 9.33 4.09 -10.69
CA PRO A 118 10.48 4.53 -11.46
C PRO A 118 10.06 4.89 -12.90
N PRO A 119 10.73 5.83 -13.56
CA PRO A 119 10.45 6.21 -14.95
C PRO A 119 11.00 5.15 -15.92
N ILE A 120 10.40 3.97 -15.91
CA ILE A 120 10.76 2.81 -16.73
C ILE A 120 9.70 2.64 -17.81
N GLU A 121 10.12 2.37 -19.05
CA GLU A 121 9.22 2.18 -20.19
C GLU A 121 8.21 1.06 -19.90
N GLY A 122 6.93 1.33 -20.14
CA GLY A 122 5.82 0.38 -20.00
C GLY A 122 5.36 0.13 -18.54
N VAL A 123 5.86 0.87 -17.56
CA VAL A 123 5.53 0.70 -16.14
C VAL A 123 4.04 0.99 -15.83
N ASP A 124 3.39 1.78 -16.65
CA ASP A 124 1.97 2.14 -16.59
C ASP A 124 1.07 1.20 -17.41
N GLY A 125 1.62 0.08 -17.87
CA GLY A 125 0.91 -0.89 -18.68
C GLY A 125 -0.14 -1.70 -17.89
N PRO A 126 -1.10 -2.32 -18.60
CA PRO A 126 -2.28 -2.94 -17.99
C PRO A 126 -1.99 -4.19 -17.15
N HIS A 127 -0.78 -4.74 -17.22
CA HIS A 127 -0.36 -5.91 -16.45
C HIS A 127 0.72 -5.60 -15.41
N VAL A 128 0.92 -4.32 -15.09
CA VAL A 128 1.85 -3.85 -14.06
C VAL A 128 1.06 -3.29 -12.89
N TYR A 129 1.18 -3.92 -11.73
CA TYR A 129 0.34 -3.64 -10.56
C TYR A 129 1.15 -3.14 -9.39
N LEU A 130 0.51 -2.31 -8.55
CA LEU A 130 1.07 -1.83 -7.30
C LEU A 130 0.46 -2.58 -6.11
N CYS A 131 1.22 -2.68 -5.01
CA CYS A 131 0.76 -3.29 -3.77
C CYS A 131 0.88 -2.27 -2.63
N LYS A 132 -0.21 -1.55 -2.28
CA LYS A 132 -0.14 -0.53 -1.24
C LYS A 132 -1.45 -0.28 -0.49
N ASN A 133 -2.58 -0.20 -1.18
CA ASN A 133 -3.87 0.20 -0.62
C ASN A 133 -4.95 -0.85 -0.90
N TYR A 134 -6.16 -0.58 -0.42
CA TYR A 134 -7.32 -1.46 -0.59
C TYR A 134 -7.65 -1.74 -2.05
N HIS A 135 -7.64 -0.72 -2.91
CA HIS A 135 -7.94 -0.90 -4.34
C HIS A 135 -6.90 -1.77 -5.03
N HIS A 136 -5.61 -1.55 -4.74
CA HIS A 136 -4.54 -2.42 -5.24
C HIS A 136 -4.71 -3.86 -4.74
N ALA A 137 -5.09 -4.06 -3.47
CA ALA A 137 -5.30 -5.41 -2.93
C ALA A 137 -6.43 -6.14 -3.66
N LYS A 138 -7.56 -5.46 -3.92
CA LYS A 138 -8.69 -6.03 -4.68
C LYS A 138 -8.32 -6.34 -6.12
N GLU A 139 -7.60 -5.44 -6.78
CA GLU A 139 -7.12 -5.63 -8.14
C GLU A 139 -6.19 -6.85 -8.21
N LEU A 140 -5.16 -6.90 -7.36
CA LEU A 140 -4.22 -8.02 -7.27
C LEU A 140 -4.94 -9.35 -6.99
N PHE A 141 -5.90 -9.37 -6.09
CA PHE A 141 -6.69 -10.57 -5.80
C PHE A 141 -7.46 -11.05 -7.02
N ASN A 142 -8.07 -10.12 -7.78
CA ASN A 142 -8.86 -10.48 -8.95
C ASN A 142 -7.98 -10.99 -10.10
N VAL A 143 -6.90 -10.30 -10.44
CA VAL A 143 -6.03 -10.70 -11.55
C VAL A 143 -5.24 -11.97 -11.22
N ALA A 144 -4.90 -12.18 -9.96
CA ALA A 144 -4.18 -13.38 -9.53
C ALA A 144 -5.02 -14.66 -9.67
N LYS A 145 -6.35 -14.61 -9.74
CA LYS A 145 -7.19 -15.79 -9.95
C LYS A 145 -6.79 -16.57 -11.21
N ASP A 146 -6.55 -15.83 -12.29
CA ASP A 146 -6.28 -16.42 -13.61
C ASP A 146 -4.77 -16.48 -13.92
N ALA A 147 -3.97 -15.61 -13.30
CA ALA A 147 -2.53 -15.60 -13.50
C ALA A 147 -1.86 -16.86 -12.96
N GLN A 148 -1.05 -17.54 -13.78
CA GLN A 148 -0.26 -18.69 -13.39
C GLN A 148 1.22 -18.34 -13.16
N ARG A 149 1.71 -17.30 -13.83
CA ARG A 149 3.07 -16.77 -13.69
C ARG A 149 3.00 -15.35 -13.14
N ILE A 150 3.77 -15.07 -12.10
CA ILE A 150 3.79 -13.79 -11.42
C ILE A 150 5.23 -13.36 -11.22
N VAL A 151 5.55 -12.15 -11.65
CA VAL A 151 6.84 -11.53 -11.36
C VAL A 151 6.64 -10.50 -10.24
N VAL A 152 7.36 -10.66 -9.15
CA VAL A 152 7.40 -9.72 -8.04
C VAL A 152 8.68 -8.90 -8.12
N ILE A 153 8.57 -7.58 -8.11
CA ILE A 153 9.73 -6.67 -8.19
C ILE A 153 9.98 -6.03 -6.84
N GLY A 154 11.16 -6.31 -6.29
CA GLY A 154 11.61 -5.81 -5.00
C GLY A 154 11.61 -6.88 -3.91
N GLY A 155 12.79 -7.22 -3.39
CA GLY A 155 13.02 -8.26 -2.38
C GLY A 155 12.99 -7.73 -0.93
N GLY A 156 12.19 -6.67 -0.66
CA GLY A 156 11.88 -6.21 0.70
C GLY A 156 10.75 -7.02 1.33
N TYR A 157 10.25 -6.58 2.50
CA TYR A 157 9.19 -7.29 3.24
C TYR A 157 7.96 -7.58 2.37
N ILE A 158 7.40 -6.56 1.71
CA ILE A 158 6.19 -6.71 0.90
C ILE A 158 6.41 -7.74 -0.22
N GLY A 159 7.54 -7.65 -0.94
CA GLY A 159 7.83 -8.58 -2.03
C GLY A 159 7.98 -10.02 -1.56
N VAL A 160 8.64 -10.24 -0.42
CA VAL A 160 8.80 -11.59 0.17
C VAL A 160 7.47 -12.16 0.62
N GLU A 161 6.61 -11.36 1.26
CA GLU A 161 5.26 -11.75 1.65
C GLU A 161 4.38 -12.08 0.42
N LEU A 162 4.51 -11.33 -0.68
CA LEU A 162 3.81 -11.65 -1.92
C LEU A 162 4.31 -12.95 -2.56
N VAL A 163 5.62 -13.21 -2.53
CA VAL A 163 6.17 -14.50 -2.98
C VAL A 163 5.57 -15.66 -2.19
N GLU A 164 5.52 -15.55 -0.86
CA GLU A 164 4.88 -16.56 -0.01
C GLU A 164 3.41 -16.76 -0.38
N ALA A 165 2.63 -15.67 -0.44
CA ALA A 165 1.21 -15.71 -0.71
C ALA A 165 0.87 -16.42 -2.04
N TYR A 166 1.62 -16.13 -3.09
CA TYR A 166 1.36 -16.73 -4.40
C TYR A 166 1.97 -18.13 -4.58
N THR A 167 3.12 -18.39 -3.98
CA THR A 167 3.71 -19.74 -4.00
C THR A 167 2.82 -20.75 -3.28
N ARG A 168 2.22 -20.37 -2.14
CA ARG A 168 1.22 -21.20 -1.43
C ARG A 168 -0.02 -21.54 -2.28
N GLN A 169 -0.31 -20.75 -3.30
CA GLN A 169 -1.37 -21.01 -4.28
C GLN A 169 -0.88 -21.79 -5.50
N ASN A 170 0.31 -22.38 -5.45
CA ASN A 170 0.94 -23.15 -6.54
C ASN A 170 1.15 -22.31 -7.82
N LYS A 171 1.36 -21.00 -7.70
CA LYS A 171 1.71 -20.15 -8.83
C LYS A 171 3.22 -20.17 -9.07
N ASN A 172 3.63 -20.02 -10.32
CA ASN A 172 5.04 -19.87 -10.68
C ASN A 172 5.46 -18.41 -10.39
N VAL A 173 6.19 -18.20 -9.31
CA VAL A 173 6.57 -16.87 -8.84
C VAL A 173 8.06 -16.64 -9.06
N THR A 174 8.41 -15.50 -9.65
CA THR A 174 9.79 -15.04 -9.77
C THR A 174 9.94 -13.69 -9.07
N LEU A 175 10.84 -13.60 -8.08
CA LEU A 175 11.20 -12.35 -7.44
C LEU A 175 12.47 -11.78 -8.05
N ILE A 176 12.39 -10.53 -8.52
CA ILE A 176 13.52 -9.77 -9.08
C ILE A 176 13.93 -8.67 -8.11
N ASP A 177 15.23 -8.56 -7.81
CA ASP A 177 15.77 -7.44 -7.02
C ASP A 177 17.17 -7.04 -7.50
N GLY A 178 17.47 -5.75 -7.41
CA GLY A 178 18.80 -5.20 -7.68
C GLY A 178 19.83 -5.50 -6.59
N SER A 179 19.40 -6.01 -5.44
CA SER A 179 20.26 -6.46 -4.34
C SER A 179 20.69 -7.92 -4.55
N PRO A 180 21.78 -8.38 -3.90
CA PRO A 180 22.30 -9.75 -4.08
C PRO A 180 21.46 -10.83 -3.39
N ARG A 181 20.44 -10.46 -2.62
CA ARG A 181 19.53 -11.37 -1.93
C ARG A 181 18.28 -10.64 -1.44
N MET A 182 17.22 -11.39 -1.14
CA MET A 182 16.03 -10.83 -0.51
C MET A 182 16.34 -10.33 0.91
N LEU A 183 15.57 -9.35 1.39
CA LEU A 183 15.69 -8.76 2.72
C LEU A 183 17.11 -8.25 3.06
N HIS A 184 17.91 -7.95 2.04
CA HIS A 184 19.34 -7.59 2.15
C HIS A 184 19.63 -6.47 3.15
N LYS A 185 18.71 -5.50 3.26
CA LYS A 185 18.87 -4.32 4.14
C LYS A 185 18.37 -4.55 5.56
N TYR A 186 17.75 -5.70 5.85
CA TYR A 186 17.03 -5.95 7.10
C TYR A 186 17.63 -7.05 7.95
N PHE A 187 18.21 -8.09 7.31
CA PHE A 187 18.72 -9.26 7.99
C PHE A 187 20.10 -9.67 7.48
N ASP A 188 20.86 -10.33 8.35
CA ASP A 188 22.12 -10.92 8.00
C ASP A 188 21.97 -12.05 6.99
N ARG A 189 23.04 -12.32 6.27
CA ARG A 189 23.07 -13.23 5.13
C ARG A 189 22.60 -14.64 5.48
N GLU A 190 23.07 -15.14 6.62
CA GLU A 190 22.76 -16.51 7.07
C GLU A 190 21.26 -16.76 7.27
N TYR A 191 20.51 -15.75 7.74
CA TYR A 191 19.05 -15.84 7.89
C TYR A 191 18.34 -15.73 6.55
N THR A 192 18.76 -14.80 5.71
CA THR A 192 18.10 -14.59 4.41
C THR A 192 18.34 -15.73 3.44
N GLU A 193 19.52 -16.36 3.43
CA GLU A 193 19.82 -17.56 2.63
C GLU A 193 18.98 -18.75 3.08
N ARG A 194 18.78 -18.94 4.38
CA ARG A 194 17.91 -20.01 4.89
C ARG A 194 16.45 -19.82 4.49
N ILE A 195 15.92 -18.60 4.63
CA ILE A 195 14.54 -18.30 4.22
C ILE A 195 14.40 -18.44 2.70
N GLN A 196 15.37 -17.97 1.93
CA GLN A 196 15.37 -18.12 0.47
C GLN A 196 15.35 -19.59 0.04
N GLN A 197 16.13 -20.46 0.70
CA GLN A 197 16.13 -21.88 0.40
C GLN A 197 14.76 -22.50 0.65
N GLU A 198 14.09 -22.14 1.73
CA GLU A 198 12.72 -22.58 2.02
C GLU A 198 11.75 -22.20 0.90
N PHE A 199 11.84 -20.97 0.38
CA PHE A 199 11.02 -20.55 -0.75
C PHE A 199 11.34 -21.30 -2.05
N VAL A 200 12.64 -21.58 -2.31
CA VAL A 200 13.07 -22.39 -3.47
C VAL A 200 12.49 -23.80 -3.39
N ASP A 201 12.54 -24.41 -2.21
CA ASP A 201 12.00 -25.75 -1.96
C ASP A 201 10.47 -25.80 -2.19
N HIS A 202 9.79 -24.66 -2.07
CA HIS A 202 8.37 -24.49 -2.38
C HIS A 202 8.09 -23.95 -3.79
N GLY A 203 9.10 -23.88 -4.66
CA GLY A 203 8.94 -23.58 -6.08
C GLY A 203 9.04 -22.11 -6.47
N ALA A 204 9.47 -21.22 -5.58
CA ALA A 204 9.77 -19.83 -5.93
C ALA A 204 11.10 -19.70 -6.69
N ASN A 205 11.16 -18.74 -7.60
CA ASN A 205 12.35 -18.39 -8.36
C ASN A 205 12.88 -17.02 -7.94
N PHE A 206 14.20 -16.83 -8.02
CA PHE A 206 14.86 -15.60 -7.63
C PHE A 206 15.83 -15.11 -8.72
N ALA A 207 15.77 -13.83 -9.02
CA ALA A 207 16.62 -13.14 -9.97
C ALA A 207 17.25 -11.90 -9.28
N PHE A 208 18.35 -12.13 -8.58
CA PHE A 208 19.08 -11.10 -7.84
C PHE A 208 20.18 -10.43 -8.67
N ASP A 209 20.68 -9.29 -8.16
CA ASP A 209 21.66 -8.45 -8.85
C ASP A 209 21.18 -8.03 -10.25
N GLN A 210 19.88 -7.83 -10.42
CA GLN A 210 19.27 -7.47 -11.68
C GLN A 210 18.41 -6.22 -11.53
N ARG A 211 18.51 -5.32 -12.46
CA ARG A 211 17.71 -4.10 -12.51
C ARG A 211 16.66 -4.20 -13.62
N VAL A 212 15.41 -3.97 -13.25
CA VAL A 212 14.34 -3.85 -14.23
C VAL A 212 14.58 -2.61 -15.09
N THR A 213 14.55 -2.79 -16.41
CA THR A 213 14.84 -1.75 -17.41
C THR A 213 13.63 -1.41 -18.28
N GLY A 214 12.60 -2.26 -18.28
CA GLY A 214 11.39 -2.02 -19.08
C GLY A 214 10.33 -3.09 -18.86
N PHE A 215 9.12 -2.76 -19.34
CA PHE A 215 7.97 -3.66 -19.41
C PHE A 215 7.45 -3.69 -20.83
N GLU A 216 7.41 -4.86 -21.44
CA GLU A 216 6.78 -5.06 -22.73
C GLU A 216 5.42 -5.68 -22.53
N ASN A 217 4.38 -4.84 -22.65
CA ASN A 217 3.00 -5.24 -22.44
C ASN A 217 2.45 -5.95 -23.67
N HIS A 218 1.77 -7.08 -23.45
CA HIS A 218 1.11 -7.90 -24.46
C HIS A 218 -0.38 -8.00 -24.14
N GLU A 219 -1.16 -8.59 -25.04
CA GLU A 219 -2.59 -8.77 -24.84
C GLU A 219 -2.92 -9.56 -23.55
N ASN A 220 -2.12 -10.59 -23.25
CA ASN A 220 -2.39 -11.53 -22.16
C ASN A 220 -1.31 -11.54 -21.07
N GLY A 221 -0.48 -10.48 -20.96
CA GLY A 221 0.57 -10.44 -19.96
C GLY A 221 1.63 -9.38 -20.23
N VAL A 222 2.74 -9.52 -19.52
CA VAL A 222 3.87 -8.59 -19.61
C VAL A 222 5.19 -9.33 -19.55
N THR A 223 6.14 -8.95 -20.41
CA THR A 223 7.53 -9.35 -20.29
C THR A 223 8.29 -8.29 -19.49
N VAL A 224 8.83 -8.67 -18.34
CA VAL A 224 9.69 -7.82 -17.51
C VAL A 224 11.13 -7.92 -18.03
N LYS A 225 11.67 -6.82 -18.51
CA LYS A 225 13.04 -6.73 -19.01
C LYS A 225 13.99 -6.31 -17.91
N THR A 226 15.12 -6.96 -17.82
CA THR A 226 16.21 -6.58 -16.90
C THR A 226 17.51 -6.40 -17.67
N ASP A 227 18.54 -5.90 -16.99
CA ASP A 227 19.91 -5.81 -17.52
C ASP A 227 20.59 -7.17 -17.74
N LYS A 228 19.98 -8.28 -17.33
CA LYS A 228 20.53 -9.63 -17.48
C LYS A 228 19.62 -10.64 -18.18
N GLY A 229 18.36 -10.32 -18.40
CA GLY A 229 17.41 -11.21 -19.06
C GLY A 229 15.98 -10.73 -19.00
N ASN A 230 15.06 -11.56 -19.50
CA ASN A 230 13.63 -11.26 -19.55
C ASN A 230 12.85 -12.33 -18.77
N TYR A 231 11.74 -11.91 -18.19
CA TYR A 231 10.85 -12.74 -17.36
C TYR A 231 9.40 -12.52 -17.77
N GLU A 232 8.61 -13.59 -17.78
CA GLU A 232 7.19 -13.58 -18.14
C GLU A 232 6.33 -14.13 -17.00
#